data_39e70d99f715a97c79bf56e039501ef9
#
_entry.id   39e70d99f715a97c79bf56e039501ef9
#
_cell.length_a   1.000
_cell.length_b   1.000
_cell.length_c   1.000
_cell.angle_alpha   90.00
_cell.angle_beta   90.00
_cell.angle_gamma   90.00
#
_symmetry.space_group_name_H-M   'P 1'
#
loop_
_entity.id
_entity.type
_entity.pdbx_description
1 polymer ?
#
loop_
_entity_poly.entity_id
_entity_poly.type
_entity_poly.pdbx_seq_one_letter_code
_entity_poly.pdbx_strand_id
1 'polypeptide(L)'
;MIQDETQGTTINEETLFTALEEAVHTSQNKLSVEKTGAYEKPNITKEDETLIHQKDIWNSCATATITYTFGDEQEVLDGMQIKDWLSYDEEGNYVENKEAVMAHIKEYVLDLATRRNTMGRDRTITSTMTGEPVTISGGSYGFRIDQSEEAEQIYENIMNHDVVTREPAYASRAAIYSMTGDDIGN
;
A
#
# COMPACT_ATOMS: atom_id res chain seq x y z
N MET A 1 8.32 -1.62 -12.55
CA MET A 1 9.11 -2.08 -13.74
C MET A 1 10.53 -2.33 -13.26
N ILE A 2 11.12 -3.50 -13.55
CA ILE A 2 12.54 -3.76 -13.28
C ILE A 2 13.34 -3.02 -14.35
N GLN A 3 14.35 -2.28 -13.93
CA GLN A 3 15.26 -1.58 -14.83
C GLN A 3 16.36 -2.54 -15.30
N ASP A 4 16.82 -2.38 -16.54
CA ASP A 4 17.94 -3.16 -17.05
C ASP A 4 19.20 -2.88 -16.23
N GLU A 5 19.99 -3.92 -16.02
CA GLU A 5 21.28 -3.81 -15.36
C GLU A 5 22.25 -2.95 -16.17
N THR A 6 23.12 -2.24 -15.46
CA THR A 6 24.17 -1.48 -16.07
C THR A 6 25.51 -2.22 -15.95
N GLN A 7 26.22 -2.40 -17.06
CA GLN A 7 27.53 -3.01 -17.06
C GLN A 7 28.49 -2.19 -16.18
N GLY A 8 29.10 -2.84 -15.20
CA GLY A 8 30.13 -2.25 -14.34
C GLY A 8 31.44 -2.01 -15.10
N THR A 9 32.35 -1.29 -14.44
CA THR A 9 33.70 -1.04 -14.94
C THR A 9 34.77 -1.93 -14.30
N THR A 10 34.37 -2.86 -13.42
CA THR A 10 35.25 -3.82 -12.79
C THR A 10 35.75 -4.83 -13.82
N ILE A 11 37.05 -5.02 -13.88
CA ILE A 11 37.71 -5.87 -14.85
C ILE A 11 38.21 -7.14 -14.15
N ASN A 12 37.93 -8.30 -14.74
CA ASN A 12 38.56 -9.54 -14.40
C ASN A 12 39.97 -9.56 -15.00
N GLU A 13 40.98 -9.44 -14.15
CA GLU A 13 42.38 -9.32 -14.54
C GLU A 13 42.88 -10.54 -15.33
N GLU A 14 42.48 -11.74 -14.95
CA GLU A 14 42.90 -12.98 -15.59
C GLU A 14 42.39 -13.08 -17.03
N THR A 15 41.09 -12.74 -17.23
CA THR A 15 40.49 -12.70 -18.57
C THR A 15 41.13 -11.65 -19.45
N LEU A 16 41.40 -10.45 -18.89
CA LEU A 16 42.08 -9.41 -19.64
C LEU A 16 43.51 -9.78 -19.99
N PHE A 17 44.26 -10.40 -19.06
CA PHE A 17 45.62 -10.82 -19.29
C PHE A 17 45.70 -11.87 -20.39
N THR A 18 44.85 -12.87 -20.38
CA THR A 18 44.74 -13.89 -21.43
C THR A 18 44.49 -13.26 -22.80
N ALA A 19 43.55 -12.29 -22.87
CA ALA A 19 43.24 -11.60 -24.11
C ALA A 19 44.41 -10.70 -24.63
N LEU A 20 45.21 -10.14 -23.70
CA LEU A 20 46.40 -9.38 -24.02
C LEU A 20 47.52 -10.30 -24.58
N GLU A 21 47.75 -11.47 -24.00
CA GLU A 21 48.70 -12.45 -24.51
C GLU A 21 48.34 -12.89 -25.92
N GLU A 22 47.07 -13.20 -26.18
CA GLU A 22 46.59 -13.58 -27.51
C GLU A 22 46.77 -12.45 -28.53
N ALA A 23 46.45 -11.21 -28.15
CA ALA A 23 46.64 -10.06 -29.01
C ALA A 23 48.11 -9.84 -29.38
N VAL A 24 49.05 -10.06 -28.46
CA VAL A 24 50.47 -9.99 -28.73
C VAL A 24 50.91 -11.12 -29.65
N HIS A 25 50.47 -12.35 -29.42
CA HIS A 25 50.80 -13.49 -30.30
C HIS A 25 50.26 -13.33 -31.71
N THR A 26 49.11 -12.65 -31.88
CA THR A 26 48.49 -12.41 -33.16
C THR A 26 48.93 -11.09 -33.81
N SER A 27 49.90 -10.37 -33.21
CA SER A 27 50.36 -9.08 -33.66
C SER A 27 49.28 -8.02 -33.81
N GLN A 28 48.24 -8.07 -33.00
CA GLN A 28 47.22 -7.06 -32.93
C GLN A 28 47.77 -5.82 -32.21
N ASN A 29 47.57 -4.64 -32.82
CA ASN A 29 48.03 -3.39 -32.25
C ASN A 29 46.95 -2.60 -31.48
N LYS A 30 45.74 -3.15 -31.38
CA LYS A 30 44.63 -2.59 -30.62
C LYS A 30 43.77 -3.73 -30.07
N LEU A 31 43.42 -3.64 -28.74
CA LEU A 31 42.51 -4.52 -28.08
C LEU A 31 41.35 -3.69 -27.50
N SER A 32 40.12 -4.10 -27.77
CA SER A 32 38.94 -3.51 -27.10
C SER A 32 38.58 -4.35 -25.90
N VAL A 33 38.67 -3.81 -24.66
CA VAL A 33 38.34 -4.50 -23.43
C VAL A 33 36.89 -4.99 -23.44
N GLU A 34 35.98 -4.23 -24.05
CA GLU A 34 34.57 -4.63 -24.17
C GLU A 34 34.39 -5.94 -24.94
N LYS A 35 35.22 -6.16 -26.00
CA LYS A 35 35.16 -7.35 -26.85
C LYS A 35 35.83 -8.56 -26.23
N THR A 36 36.69 -8.37 -25.25
CA THR A 36 37.35 -9.50 -24.56
C THR A 36 36.46 -10.22 -23.56
N GLY A 37 35.34 -9.61 -23.16
CA GLY A 37 34.48 -10.10 -22.09
C GLY A 37 35.12 -9.98 -20.71
N ALA A 38 36.17 -9.15 -20.55
CA ALA A 38 36.89 -8.99 -19.31
C ALA A 38 36.17 -8.15 -18.26
N TYR A 39 35.09 -7.48 -18.62
CA TYR A 39 34.26 -6.82 -17.60
C TYR A 39 33.47 -7.85 -16.80
N GLU A 40 33.49 -7.73 -15.48
CA GLU A 40 32.65 -8.55 -14.60
C GLU A 40 31.19 -8.31 -14.90
N LYS A 41 30.45 -9.39 -14.98
CA LYS A 41 29.00 -9.31 -15.18
C LYS A 41 28.33 -8.86 -13.88
N PRO A 42 27.25 -8.07 -13.95
CA PRO A 42 26.45 -7.76 -12.78
C PRO A 42 25.99 -9.03 -12.06
N ASN A 43 26.09 -9.04 -10.74
CA ASN A 43 25.64 -10.17 -9.91
C ASN A 43 24.11 -10.28 -9.90
N ILE A 44 23.42 -9.17 -10.08
CA ILE A 44 21.97 -9.06 -10.12
C ILE A 44 21.57 -8.54 -11.49
N THR A 45 20.73 -9.27 -12.19
CA THR A 45 20.19 -8.93 -13.49
C THR A 45 18.68 -8.77 -13.44
N LYS A 46 18.08 -8.20 -14.46
CA LYS A 46 16.61 -8.10 -14.57
C LYS A 46 15.91 -9.48 -14.62
N GLU A 47 16.65 -10.54 -14.90
CA GLU A 47 16.18 -11.91 -14.97
C GLU A 47 16.36 -12.67 -13.65
N ASP A 48 16.86 -11.99 -12.61
CA ASP A 48 17.01 -12.55 -11.27
C ASP A 48 15.65 -12.96 -10.70
N GLU A 49 15.50 -14.22 -10.35
CA GLU A 49 14.24 -14.79 -9.88
C GLU A 49 13.77 -14.14 -8.58
N THR A 50 14.68 -13.72 -7.71
CA THR A 50 14.36 -13.03 -6.46
C THR A 50 13.75 -11.67 -6.73
N LEU A 51 14.35 -10.88 -7.63
CA LEU A 51 13.82 -9.60 -8.05
C LEU A 51 12.45 -9.72 -8.74
N ILE A 52 12.29 -10.73 -9.59
CA ILE A 52 11.01 -10.98 -10.28
C ILE A 52 9.95 -11.33 -9.24
N HIS A 53 10.25 -12.24 -8.32
CA HIS A 53 9.32 -12.65 -7.26
C HIS A 53 8.93 -11.46 -6.36
N GLN A 54 9.90 -10.66 -5.93
CA GLN A 54 9.68 -9.45 -5.13
C GLN A 54 8.79 -8.42 -5.87
N LYS A 55 9.09 -8.17 -7.14
CA LYS A 55 8.25 -7.32 -7.99
C LYS A 55 6.81 -7.85 -8.07
N ASP A 56 6.63 -9.16 -8.21
CA ASP A 56 5.31 -9.76 -8.36
C ASP A 56 4.51 -9.68 -7.04
N ILE A 57 5.15 -9.85 -5.89
CA ILE A 57 4.54 -9.61 -4.57
C ILE A 57 4.14 -8.14 -4.44
N TRP A 58 5.05 -7.20 -4.76
CA TRP A 58 4.72 -5.78 -4.67
C TRP A 58 3.57 -5.39 -5.59
N ASN A 59 3.57 -5.90 -6.82
CA ASN A 59 2.48 -5.64 -7.75
C ASN A 59 1.15 -6.22 -7.25
N SER A 60 1.17 -7.41 -6.67
CA SER A 60 -0.05 -8.04 -6.14
C SER A 60 -0.60 -7.26 -4.94
N CYS A 61 0.23 -6.89 -3.98
CA CYS A 61 -0.20 -6.05 -2.86
C CYS A 61 -0.65 -4.66 -3.31
N ALA A 62 0.01 -4.08 -4.33
CA ALA A 62 -0.36 -2.79 -4.89
C ALA A 62 -1.67 -2.82 -5.69
N THR A 63 -2.21 -3.99 -6.04
CA THR A 63 -3.53 -4.09 -6.69
C THR A 63 -4.68 -4.00 -5.71
N ALA A 64 -4.48 -4.30 -4.43
CA ALA A 64 -5.51 -4.15 -3.43
C ALA A 64 -5.93 -2.67 -3.32
N THR A 65 -7.21 -2.42 -3.47
CA THR A 65 -7.76 -1.06 -3.39
C THR A 65 -9.12 -1.11 -2.70
N ILE A 66 -9.26 -0.37 -1.62
CA ILE A 66 -10.52 -0.27 -0.89
C ILE A 66 -11.01 1.17 -1.04
N THR A 67 -12.11 1.34 -1.74
CA THR A 67 -12.80 2.63 -1.83
C THR A 67 -13.91 2.67 -0.78
N TYR A 68 -13.70 3.43 0.27
CA TYR A 68 -14.72 3.69 1.28
C TYR A 68 -15.73 4.70 0.79
N THR A 69 -17.00 4.44 1.10
CA THR A 69 -18.11 5.36 0.84
C THR A 69 -18.71 5.85 2.16
N PHE A 70 -18.87 7.17 2.28
CA PHE A 70 -19.46 7.87 3.42
C PHE A 70 -20.52 8.83 2.88
N GLY A 71 -21.69 8.30 2.52
CA GLY A 71 -22.67 9.06 1.77
C GLY A 71 -22.13 9.50 0.41
N ASP A 72 -22.05 10.80 0.17
CA ASP A 72 -21.53 11.36 -1.09
C ASP A 72 -20.00 11.49 -1.13
N GLU A 73 -19.31 11.26 0.00
CA GLU A 73 -17.86 11.33 0.10
C GLU A 73 -17.23 9.95 -0.11
N GLN A 74 -16.03 9.94 -0.66
CA GLN A 74 -15.22 8.74 -0.83
C GLN A 74 -13.81 8.94 -0.29
N GLU A 75 -13.23 7.85 0.19
CA GLU A 75 -11.85 7.78 0.62
C GLU A 75 -11.22 6.48 0.10
N VAL A 76 -10.03 6.55 -0.46
CA VAL A 76 -9.38 5.41 -1.09
C VAL A 76 -8.14 5.01 -0.28
N LEU A 77 -8.12 3.76 0.13
CA LEU A 77 -6.92 3.08 0.60
C LEU A 77 -6.36 2.27 -0.57
N ASP A 78 -5.22 2.68 -1.08
CA ASP A 78 -4.61 2.09 -2.27
C ASP A 78 -3.27 1.40 -1.97
N GLY A 79 -2.74 0.73 -2.98
CA GLY A 79 -1.46 0.03 -2.90
C GLY A 79 -0.26 0.91 -2.58
N MET A 80 -0.35 2.23 -2.79
CA MET A 80 0.73 3.15 -2.45
C MET A 80 0.89 3.33 -0.93
N GLN A 81 -0.22 3.25 -0.19
CA GLN A 81 -0.23 3.25 1.27
C GLN A 81 0.08 1.85 1.81
N ILE A 82 -0.53 0.81 1.22
CA ILE A 82 -0.39 -0.58 1.67
C ILE A 82 1.05 -1.07 1.57
N LYS A 83 1.82 -0.68 0.54
CA LYS A 83 3.21 -1.11 0.36
C LYS A 83 4.11 -0.75 1.56
N ASP A 84 3.84 0.37 2.23
CA ASP A 84 4.65 0.86 3.36
C ASP A 84 4.34 0.09 4.67
N TRP A 85 3.30 -0.76 4.67
CA TRP A 85 2.92 -1.63 5.79
C TRP A 85 3.55 -3.01 5.72
N LEU A 86 4.10 -3.36 4.55
CA LEU A 86 4.72 -4.67 4.32
C LEU A 86 6.11 -4.73 4.98
N SER A 87 6.45 -5.91 5.47
CA SER A 87 7.75 -6.16 6.07
C SER A 87 8.75 -6.70 5.05
N TYR A 88 10.01 -6.31 5.20
CA TYR A 88 11.12 -6.74 4.35
C TYR A 88 12.30 -7.17 5.20
N ASP A 89 13.06 -8.17 4.74
CA ASP A 89 14.32 -8.57 5.34
C ASP A 89 15.47 -7.57 5.01
N GLU A 90 16.68 -7.86 5.51
CA GLU A 90 17.86 -7.03 5.27
C GLU A 90 18.27 -7.02 3.78
N GLU A 91 17.93 -8.07 3.04
CA GLU A 91 18.14 -8.20 1.61
C GLU A 91 17.04 -7.53 0.78
N GLY A 92 15.98 -7.03 1.43
CA GLY A 92 14.85 -6.36 0.79
C GLY A 92 13.79 -7.31 0.22
N ASN A 93 13.78 -8.58 0.62
CA ASN A 93 12.73 -9.52 0.24
C ASN A 93 11.51 -9.36 1.16
N TYR A 94 10.33 -9.55 0.59
CA TYR A 94 9.11 -9.56 1.36
C TYR A 94 9.11 -10.69 2.39
N VAL A 95 8.78 -10.32 3.63
CA VAL A 95 8.59 -11.28 4.73
C VAL A 95 7.14 -11.17 5.19
N GLU A 96 6.44 -12.29 5.18
CA GLU A 96 5.09 -12.34 5.72
C GLU A 96 5.12 -12.08 7.23
N ASN A 97 4.57 -10.94 7.64
CA ASN A 97 4.49 -10.53 9.03
C ASN A 97 3.10 -9.94 9.32
N LYS A 98 2.15 -10.83 9.60
CA LYS A 98 0.77 -10.42 9.91
C LYS A 98 0.70 -9.42 11.06
N GLU A 99 1.51 -9.59 12.10
CA GLU A 99 1.46 -8.72 13.28
C GLU A 99 1.87 -7.28 12.94
N ALA A 100 2.94 -7.09 12.16
CA ALA A 100 3.38 -5.78 11.71
C ALA A 100 2.35 -5.12 10.80
N VAL A 101 1.85 -5.85 9.80
CA VAL A 101 0.80 -5.33 8.90
C VAL A 101 -0.45 -4.94 9.68
N MET A 102 -0.91 -5.78 10.60
CA MET A 102 -2.07 -5.49 11.44
C MET A 102 -1.86 -4.28 12.37
N ALA A 103 -0.63 -4.02 12.81
CA ALA A 103 -0.34 -2.81 13.60
C ALA A 103 -0.59 -1.54 12.78
N HIS A 104 -0.10 -1.48 11.55
CA HIS A 104 -0.34 -0.37 10.64
C HIS A 104 -1.82 -0.22 10.24
N ILE A 105 -2.49 -1.35 9.97
CA ILE A 105 -3.93 -1.34 9.68
C ILE A 105 -4.72 -0.75 10.85
N LYS A 106 -4.43 -1.16 12.08
CA LYS A 106 -5.11 -0.63 13.28
C LYS A 106 -4.88 0.87 13.47
N GLU A 107 -3.68 1.36 13.18
CA GLU A 107 -3.37 2.80 13.22
C GLU A 107 -4.20 3.55 12.15
N TYR A 108 -4.24 3.04 10.93
CA TYR A 108 -5.06 3.61 9.87
C TYR A 108 -6.56 3.62 10.23
N VAL A 109 -7.08 2.51 10.74
CA VAL A 109 -8.51 2.41 11.15
C VAL A 109 -8.83 3.34 12.30
N LEU A 110 -7.92 3.54 13.25
CA LEU A 110 -8.09 4.50 14.34
C LEU A 110 -8.18 5.94 13.81
N ASP A 111 -7.31 6.30 12.87
CA ASP A 111 -7.36 7.62 12.21
C ASP A 111 -8.65 7.78 11.39
N LEU A 112 -9.03 6.77 10.60
CA LEU A 112 -10.28 6.74 9.85
C LEU A 112 -11.49 6.93 10.78
N ALA A 113 -11.56 6.19 11.88
CA ALA A 113 -12.62 6.29 12.87
C ALA A 113 -12.65 7.68 13.53
N THR A 114 -11.50 8.26 13.84
CA THR A 114 -11.41 9.60 14.42
C THR A 114 -11.98 10.66 13.48
N ARG A 115 -11.74 10.54 12.19
CA ARG A 115 -12.24 11.49 11.19
C ARG A 115 -13.71 11.26 10.83
N ARG A 116 -14.16 10.00 10.78
CA ARG A 116 -15.44 9.61 10.18
C ARG A 116 -16.54 9.27 11.17
N ASN A 117 -16.23 8.93 12.43
CA ASN A 117 -17.28 8.68 13.42
C ASN A 117 -18.10 9.92 13.69
N THR A 118 -19.42 9.77 13.65
CA THR A 118 -20.39 10.83 13.94
C THR A 118 -21.15 10.60 15.24
N MET A 119 -21.07 9.39 15.80
CA MET A 119 -21.73 9.07 17.08
C MET A 119 -21.19 9.94 18.19
N GLY A 120 -22.10 10.52 18.97
CA GLY A 120 -21.77 11.39 20.11
C GLY A 120 -21.38 12.82 19.76
N ARG A 121 -21.36 13.21 18.49
CA ARG A 121 -21.11 14.60 18.09
C ARG A 121 -22.35 15.47 18.38
N ASP A 122 -22.10 16.74 18.70
CA ASP A 122 -23.16 17.74 18.83
C ASP A 122 -23.79 18.00 17.46
N ARG A 123 -25.12 18.06 17.44
CA ARG A 123 -25.91 18.35 16.25
C ARG A 123 -26.88 19.47 16.50
N THR A 124 -26.99 20.40 15.58
CA THR A 124 -27.98 21.46 15.63
C THR A 124 -29.09 21.18 14.63
N ILE A 125 -30.29 21.00 15.11
CA ILE A 125 -31.51 20.78 14.31
C ILE A 125 -32.44 21.97 14.49
N THR A 126 -33.25 22.25 13.45
CA THR A 126 -34.34 23.26 13.58
C THR A 126 -35.56 22.58 14.18
N SER A 127 -36.00 23.07 15.33
CA SER A 127 -37.26 22.63 15.96
C SER A 127 -38.44 22.84 15.03
N THR A 128 -39.16 21.77 14.71
CA THR A 128 -40.38 21.86 13.90
C THR A 128 -41.53 22.55 14.64
N MET A 129 -41.46 22.68 15.98
CA MET A 129 -42.47 23.33 16.79
C MET A 129 -42.24 24.83 16.92
N THR A 130 -41.00 25.28 17.05
CA THR A 130 -40.67 26.66 17.36
C THR A 130 -39.96 27.37 16.20
N GLY A 131 -39.43 26.62 15.22
CA GLY A 131 -38.60 27.17 14.15
C GLY A 131 -37.19 27.57 14.61
N GLU A 132 -36.85 27.38 15.89
CA GLU A 132 -35.57 27.79 16.47
C GLU A 132 -34.55 26.65 16.40
N PRO A 133 -33.24 26.96 16.30
CA PRO A 133 -32.19 25.99 16.33
C PRO A 133 -32.06 25.38 17.74
N VAL A 134 -32.02 24.06 17.83
CA VAL A 134 -31.79 23.28 19.07
C VAL A 134 -30.54 22.42 18.88
N THR A 135 -29.58 22.60 19.78
CA THR A 135 -28.38 21.76 19.80
C THR A 135 -28.61 20.53 20.69
N ILE A 136 -28.44 19.37 20.12
CA ILE A 136 -28.46 18.09 20.82
C ILE A 136 -27.01 17.68 21.02
N SER A 137 -26.57 17.58 22.28
CA SER A 137 -25.20 17.22 22.63
C SER A 137 -25.09 15.76 23.04
N GLY A 138 -24.06 15.08 22.53
CA GLY A 138 -23.76 13.70 22.87
C GLY A 138 -24.79 12.71 22.36
N GLY A 139 -24.95 11.60 23.09
CA GLY A 139 -25.91 10.54 22.75
C GLY A 139 -25.32 9.41 21.92
N SER A 140 -26.18 8.45 21.53
CA SER A 140 -25.82 7.25 20.79
C SER A 140 -26.15 7.31 19.29
N TYR A 141 -26.39 8.52 18.79
CA TYR A 141 -26.75 8.75 17.40
C TYR A 141 -25.53 8.78 16.49
N GLY A 142 -25.72 8.34 15.26
CA GLY A 142 -24.71 8.41 14.22
C GLY A 142 -23.92 7.11 14.08
N PHE A 143 -22.87 7.21 13.30
CA PHE A 143 -22.04 6.09 12.92
C PHE A 143 -20.84 5.96 13.85
N ARG A 144 -20.50 4.70 14.17
CA ARG A 144 -19.25 4.35 14.83
C ARG A 144 -18.65 3.12 14.15
N ILE A 145 -17.47 3.28 13.59
CA ILE A 145 -16.72 2.20 12.95
C ILE A 145 -16.36 1.15 14.00
N ASP A 146 -16.57 -0.12 13.66
CA ASP A 146 -16.01 -1.25 14.40
C ASP A 146 -14.55 -1.44 14.00
N GLN A 147 -13.65 -0.91 14.82
CA GLN A 147 -12.23 -0.88 14.48
C GLN A 147 -11.61 -2.28 14.39
N SER A 148 -12.11 -3.24 15.16
CA SER A 148 -11.59 -4.61 15.13
C SER A 148 -12.03 -5.35 13.89
N GLU A 149 -13.32 -5.29 13.59
CA GLU A 149 -13.91 -5.90 12.39
C GLU A 149 -13.34 -5.28 11.12
N GLU A 150 -13.24 -3.96 11.09
CA GLU A 150 -12.70 -3.24 9.93
C GLU A 150 -11.23 -3.59 9.69
N ALA A 151 -10.42 -3.71 10.74
CA ALA A 151 -9.02 -4.08 10.59
C ALA A 151 -8.84 -5.49 10.01
N GLU A 152 -9.65 -6.45 10.42
CA GLU A 152 -9.59 -7.80 9.86
C GLU A 152 -10.06 -7.81 8.39
N GLN A 153 -11.12 -7.07 8.05
CA GLN A 153 -11.60 -6.96 6.66
C GLN A 153 -10.56 -6.30 5.74
N ILE A 154 -9.87 -5.25 6.21
CA ILE A 154 -8.77 -4.65 5.44
C ILE A 154 -7.67 -5.68 5.19
N TYR A 155 -7.26 -6.41 6.25
CA TYR A 155 -6.24 -7.44 6.12
C TYR A 155 -6.63 -8.51 5.09
N GLU A 156 -7.86 -9.00 5.15
CA GLU A 156 -8.38 -9.97 4.18
C GLU A 156 -8.39 -9.41 2.75
N ASN A 157 -8.86 -8.18 2.55
CA ASN A 157 -8.86 -7.55 1.24
C ASN A 157 -7.43 -7.38 0.67
N ILE A 158 -6.45 -7.04 1.52
CA ILE A 158 -5.04 -6.95 1.11
C ILE A 158 -4.50 -8.32 0.69
N MET A 159 -4.74 -9.34 1.49
CA MET A 159 -4.24 -10.70 1.21
C MET A 159 -4.90 -11.34 -0.02
N ASN A 160 -6.16 -11.01 -0.28
CA ASN A 160 -6.89 -11.47 -1.45
C ASN A 160 -6.65 -10.61 -2.71
N HIS A 161 -5.93 -9.48 -2.57
CA HIS A 161 -5.70 -8.52 -3.66
C HIS A 161 -7.00 -7.92 -4.21
N ASP A 162 -7.97 -7.69 -3.33
CA ASP A 162 -9.30 -7.24 -3.71
C ASP A 162 -9.32 -5.77 -4.15
N VAL A 163 -10.16 -5.48 -5.16
CA VAL A 163 -10.55 -4.13 -5.53
C VAL A 163 -12.02 -3.96 -5.20
N VAL A 164 -12.30 -3.31 -4.07
CA VAL A 164 -13.65 -3.23 -3.52
C VAL A 164 -14.08 -1.78 -3.26
N THR A 165 -15.38 -1.55 -3.40
CA THR A 165 -16.03 -0.32 -2.95
C THR A 165 -17.07 -0.67 -1.91
N ARG A 166 -16.93 -0.17 -0.69
CA ARG A 166 -17.81 -0.52 0.42
C ARG A 166 -17.85 0.58 1.49
N GLU A 167 -18.85 0.51 2.35
CA GLU A 167 -18.82 1.21 3.63
C GLU A 167 -17.88 0.49 4.60
N PRO A 168 -17.32 1.18 5.62
CA PRO A 168 -16.60 0.49 6.69
C PRO A 168 -17.54 -0.37 7.52
N ALA A 169 -16.97 -1.34 8.25
CA ALA A 169 -17.73 -2.09 9.25
C ALA A 169 -18.17 -1.16 10.40
N TYR A 170 -19.46 -1.14 10.70
CA TYR A 170 -20.01 -0.28 11.75
C TYR A 170 -20.43 -1.05 12.98
N ALA A 171 -19.89 -0.70 14.14
CA ALA A 171 -20.37 -1.15 15.44
C ALA A 171 -21.72 -0.51 15.83
N SER A 172 -22.00 0.69 15.28
CA SER A 172 -23.26 1.37 15.44
C SER A 172 -23.59 2.16 14.21
N ARG A 173 -24.81 2.01 13.71
CA ARG A 173 -25.37 2.73 12.57
C ARG A 173 -26.77 3.26 12.93
N ALA A 174 -26.86 3.85 14.11
CA ALA A 174 -28.12 4.40 14.56
C ALA A 174 -28.44 5.68 13.79
N ALA A 175 -29.46 5.62 12.97
CA ALA A 175 -30.03 6.77 12.29
C ALA A 175 -31.15 7.38 13.15
N ILE A 176 -31.27 8.69 13.12
CA ILE A 176 -32.42 9.41 13.64
C ILE A 176 -33.13 10.04 12.46
N TYR A 177 -34.39 9.71 12.33
CA TYR A 177 -35.22 10.29 11.29
C TYR A 177 -36.03 11.46 11.83
N SER A 178 -36.06 12.56 11.07
CA SER A 178 -37.00 13.64 11.30
C SER A 178 -38.45 13.15 11.09
N MET A 179 -39.44 13.98 11.49
CA MET A 179 -40.84 13.67 11.19
C MET A 179 -41.13 13.65 9.67
N THR A 180 -40.27 14.24 8.86
CA THR A 180 -40.32 14.21 7.40
C THR A 180 -39.63 13.02 6.78
N GLY A 181 -38.97 12.16 7.59
CA GLY A 181 -38.26 10.97 7.13
C GLY A 181 -36.80 11.18 6.80
N ASP A 182 -36.27 12.39 7.00
CA ASP A 182 -34.84 12.67 6.75
C ASP A 182 -33.96 12.10 7.87
N ASP A 183 -32.84 11.48 7.48
CA ASP A 183 -31.83 11.03 8.44
C ASP A 183 -31.06 12.25 8.99
N ILE A 184 -31.24 12.54 10.27
CA ILE A 184 -30.55 13.61 10.99
C ILE A 184 -29.47 13.07 11.93
N GLY A 185 -29.18 11.76 11.85
CA GLY A 185 -28.16 11.09 12.66
C GLY A 185 -26.75 11.20 12.12
N ASN A 186 -26.59 11.65 10.89
CA ASN A 186 -25.32 11.81 10.17
C ASN A 186 -24.74 13.20 10.32
#